data_a522ce66922c94b0078597b229176b45
#
_entry.id   a522ce66922c94b0078597b229176b45
#
_cell.length_a   1.000
_cell.length_b   1.000
_cell.length_c   1.000
_cell.angle_alpha   90.00
_cell.angle_beta   90.00
_cell.angle_gamma   90.00
#
_symmetry.space_group_name_H-M   'P 1'
#
loop_
_entity.id
_entity.type
_entity.pdbx_description
1 polymer ?
#
loop_
_entity_poly.entity_id
_entity_poly.type
_entity_poly.pdbx_seq_one_letter_code
_entity_poly.pdbx_strand_id
1 'polypeptide(L)'
;MEYAEGVADTSIIVPVCFQNPLKMLAVKFLEEALTLKRRIAIPVTAIFGAYHIATRYLRAPRSEVKKILVGLLQTRSPALYPRVDIDVAIDSLDVAAIYKVESWDGYIISLAGALGTKTIFTLDRELGKVAGIRVEMPFPKQMIKQYHEYVTSLVKGGMKG
;
A
#
# COMPACT_ATOMS: atom_id res chain seq x y z
N MET A 1 -7.13 -17.25 1.86
CA MET A 1 -6.54 -17.09 0.50
C MET A 1 -5.28 -17.96 0.45
N GLU A 2 -5.33 -19.10 -0.23
CA GLU A 2 -4.21 -20.04 -0.22
C GLU A 2 -3.01 -19.57 -1.06
N TYR A 3 -3.28 -18.86 -2.15
CA TYR A 3 -2.22 -18.37 -3.05
C TYR A 3 -2.54 -16.96 -3.48
N ALA A 4 -1.84 -15.99 -2.91
CA ALA A 4 -1.97 -14.59 -3.31
C ALA A 4 -1.08 -14.31 -4.54
N GLU A 5 -1.58 -13.48 -5.45
CA GLU A 5 -0.76 -12.92 -6.53
C GLU A 5 0.30 -11.98 -5.98
N GLY A 6 -0.03 -11.26 -4.93
CA GLY A 6 0.86 -10.33 -4.27
C GLY A 6 0.21 -9.61 -3.10
N VAL A 7 0.99 -8.77 -2.47
CA VAL A 7 0.56 -7.95 -1.33
C VAL A 7 0.62 -6.48 -1.73
N ALA A 8 -0.45 -5.73 -1.45
CA ALA A 8 -0.50 -4.30 -1.74
C ALA A 8 0.17 -3.49 -0.63
N ASP A 9 1.10 -2.64 -1.02
CA ASP A 9 1.77 -1.69 -0.14
C ASP A 9 0.92 -0.43 0.06
N THR A 10 1.26 0.34 1.09
CA THR A 10 0.65 1.63 1.41
C THR A 10 0.58 2.58 0.21
N SER A 11 1.64 2.63 -0.61
CA SER A 11 1.71 3.53 -1.77
C SER A 11 0.62 3.27 -2.82
N ILE A 12 0.04 2.08 -2.85
CA ILE A 12 -1.07 1.74 -3.75
C ILE A 12 -2.40 2.27 -3.20
N ILE A 13 -2.53 2.39 -1.88
CA ILE A 13 -3.77 2.81 -1.22
C ILE A 13 -3.87 4.33 -1.14
N VAL A 14 -2.75 5.02 -0.95
CA VAL A 14 -2.73 6.49 -0.84
C VAL A 14 -3.48 7.19 -1.98
N PRO A 15 -3.31 6.81 -3.26
CA PRO A 15 -4.02 7.49 -4.36
C PRO A 15 -5.54 7.39 -4.29
N VAL A 16 -6.10 6.46 -3.52
CA VAL A 16 -7.56 6.33 -3.35
C VAL A 16 -8.11 7.43 -2.44
N CYS A 17 -7.26 8.02 -1.61
CA CYS A 17 -7.66 8.91 -0.51
C CYS A 17 -7.90 10.37 -0.91
N PHE A 18 -7.52 10.78 -2.12
CA PHE A 18 -7.64 12.18 -2.55
C PHE A 18 -7.68 12.29 -4.08
N GLN A 19 -8.05 13.45 -4.61
CA GLN A 19 -8.10 13.67 -6.05
C GLN A 19 -6.70 13.77 -6.64
N ASN A 20 -6.41 12.92 -7.64
CA ASN A 20 -5.13 12.86 -8.30
C ASN A 20 -5.25 12.06 -9.61
N PRO A 21 -4.25 12.12 -10.52
CA PRO A 21 -4.34 11.43 -11.81
C PRO A 21 -4.43 9.91 -11.74
N LEU A 22 -4.07 9.29 -10.61
CA LEU A 22 -4.03 7.84 -10.47
C LEU A 22 -5.27 7.28 -9.75
N LYS A 23 -6.12 8.15 -9.19
CA LYS A 23 -7.21 7.73 -8.30
C LYS A 23 -8.12 6.67 -8.90
N MET A 24 -8.58 6.87 -10.14
CA MET A 24 -9.52 5.93 -10.77
C MET A 24 -8.91 4.54 -10.94
N LEU A 25 -7.65 4.47 -11.36
CA LEU A 25 -6.95 3.20 -11.52
C LEU A 25 -6.68 2.53 -10.18
N ALA A 26 -6.33 3.30 -9.16
CA ALA A 26 -6.11 2.77 -7.82
C ALA A 26 -7.40 2.22 -7.20
N VAL A 27 -8.51 2.94 -7.36
CA VAL A 27 -9.83 2.47 -6.90
C VAL A 27 -10.19 1.15 -7.59
N LYS A 28 -10.02 1.07 -8.91
CA LYS A 28 -10.29 -0.17 -9.65
C LYS A 28 -9.43 -1.32 -9.16
N PHE A 29 -8.16 -1.08 -8.93
CA PHE A 29 -7.23 -2.09 -8.42
C PHE A 29 -7.70 -2.63 -7.05
N LEU A 30 -8.07 -1.75 -6.13
CA LEU A 30 -8.57 -2.16 -4.81
C LEU A 30 -9.92 -2.85 -4.90
N GLU A 31 -10.82 -2.43 -5.79
CA GLU A 31 -12.09 -3.12 -6.01
C GLU A 31 -11.86 -4.56 -6.48
N GLU A 32 -10.93 -4.78 -7.40
CA GLU A 32 -10.60 -6.12 -7.87
C GLU A 32 -10.03 -6.99 -6.74
N ALA A 33 -9.24 -6.40 -5.85
CA ALA A 33 -8.72 -7.09 -4.67
C ALA A 33 -9.84 -7.42 -3.68
N LEU A 34 -10.65 -6.45 -3.32
CA LEU A 34 -11.71 -6.58 -2.31
C LEU A 34 -12.82 -7.55 -2.76
N THR A 35 -13.12 -7.61 -4.06
CA THR A 35 -14.11 -8.52 -4.63
C THR A 35 -13.54 -9.90 -4.97
N LEU A 36 -12.25 -10.11 -4.72
CA LEU A 36 -11.52 -11.34 -5.02
C LEU A 36 -11.47 -11.70 -6.51
N LYS A 37 -11.69 -10.73 -7.39
CA LYS A 37 -11.39 -10.90 -8.83
C LYS A 37 -9.91 -11.17 -9.03
N ARG A 38 -9.08 -10.52 -8.22
CA ARG A 38 -7.66 -10.79 -8.12
C ARG A 38 -7.33 -11.14 -6.68
N ARG A 39 -6.42 -12.08 -6.49
CA ARG A 39 -6.01 -12.54 -5.16
C ARG A 39 -4.87 -11.68 -4.63
N ILE A 40 -5.21 -10.45 -4.27
CA ILE A 40 -4.28 -9.46 -3.75
C ILE A 40 -4.59 -9.25 -2.27
N ALA A 41 -3.59 -9.43 -1.42
CA ALA A 41 -3.72 -9.21 0.01
C ALA A 41 -3.54 -7.72 0.33
N ILE A 42 -4.42 -7.19 1.18
CA ILE A 42 -4.36 -5.81 1.65
C ILE A 42 -4.18 -5.83 3.17
N PRO A 43 -2.98 -5.56 3.68
CA PRO A 43 -2.79 -5.50 5.13
C PRO A 43 -3.43 -4.24 5.72
N VAL A 44 -4.09 -4.39 6.86
CA VAL A 44 -4.71 -3.26 7.56
C VAL A 44 -3.65 -2.22 7.97
N THR A 45 -2.43 -2.65 8.25
CA THR A 45 -1.31 -1.75 8.52
C THR A 45 -1.04 -0.79 7.35
N ALA A 46 -1.22 -1.26 6.10
CA ALA A 46 -1.07 -0.40 4.92
C ALA A 46 -2.17 0.66 4.84
N ILE A 47 -3.37 0.35 5.34
CA ILE A 47 -4.48 1.31 5.42
C ILE A 47 -4.16 2.41 6.44
N PHE A 48 -3.61 2.06 7.61
CA PHE A 48 -3.16 3.05 8.59
C PHE A 48 -2.05 3.94 8.00
N GLY A 49 -1.10 3.32 7.29
CA GLY A 49 -0.04 4.07 6.60
C GLY A 49 -0.60 5.05 5.57
N ALA A 50 -1.63 4.62 4.83
CA ALA A 50 -2.28 5.49 3.83
C ALA A 50 -2.96 6.70 4.48
N TYR A 51 -3.66 6.50 5.61
CA TYR A 51 -4.24 7.60 6.37
C TYR A 51 -3.14 8.59 6.79
N HIS A 52 -2.06 8.08 7.35
CA HIS A 52 -0.95 8.91 7.82
C HIS A 52 -0.36 9.76 6.67
N ILE A 53 -0.03 9.12 5.55
CA ILE A 53 0.58 9.82 4.41
C ILE A 53 -0.38 10.83 3.80
N ALA A 54 -1.62 10.43 3.54
CA ALA A 54 -2.60 11.31 2.91
C ALA A 54 -2.92 12.54 3.74
N THR A 55 -3.03 12.39 5.06
CA THR A 55 -3.40 13.49 5.94
C THR A 55 -2.20 14.32 6.40
N ARG A 56 -1.08 13.68 6.74
CA ARG A 56 0.09 14.35 7.29
C ARG A 56 0.94 15.04 6.21
N TYR A 57 1.22 14.34 5.14
CA TYR A 57 2.13 14.84 4.11
C TYR A 57 1.41 15.48 2.93
N LEU A 58 0.28 14.92 2.51
CA LEU A 58 -0.48 15.42 1.36
C LEU A 58 -1.61 16.37 1.77
N ARG A 59 -1.83 16.52 3.06
CA ARG A 59 -2.79 17.46 3.66
C ARG A 59 -4.23 17.26 3.19
N ALA A 60 -4.60 16.04 2.83
CA ALA A 60 -5.99 15.71 2.53
C ALA A 60 -6.84 15.84 3.81
N PRO A 61 -8.10 16.28 3.70
CA PRO A 61 -8.97 16.42 4.88
C PRO A 61 -9.16 15.10 5.62
N ARG A 62 -8.92 15.11 6.91
CA ARG A 62 -8.96 13.89 7.74
C ARG A 62 -10.32 13.20 7.70
N SER A 63 -11.41 13.95 7.71
CA SER A 63 -12.76 13.39 7.67
C SER A 63 -13.06 12.66 6.37
N GLU A 64 -12.59 13.18 5.25
CA GLU A 64 -12.77 12.56 3.94
C GLU A 64 -11.93 11.29 3.79
N VAL A 65 -10.66 11.36 4.19
CA VAL A 65 -9.76 10.19 4.17
C VAL A 65 -10.30 9.09 5.06
N LYS A 66 -10.72 9.43 6.28
CA LYS A 66 -11.36 8.49 7.20
C LYS A 66 -12.56 7.81 6.55
N LYS A 67 -13.45 8.57 5.94
CA LYS A 67 -14.67 8.03 5.32
C LYS A 67 -14.34 6.99 4.23
N ILE A 68 -13.37 7.30 3.39
CA ILE A 68 -12.93 6.40 2.32
C ILE A 68 -12.34 5.11 2.90
N LEU A 69 -11.40 5.23 3.83
CA LEU A 69 -10.69 4.08 4.39
C LEU A 69 -11.59 3.21 5.26
N VAL A 70 -12.50 3.82 6.03
CA VAL A 70 -13.51 3.07 6.79
C VAL A 70 -14.41 2.30 5.83
N GLY A 71 -14.80 2.90 4.70
CA GLY A 71 -15.59 2.22 3.67
C GLY A 71 -14.89 0.96 3.15
N LEU A 72 -13.58 1.04 2.90
CA LEU A 72 -12.80 -0.12 2.49
C LEU A 72 -12.82 -1.23 3.57
N LEU A 73 -12.62 -0.85 4.83
CA LEU A 73 -12.60 -1.80 5.94
C LEU A 73 -13.97 -2.43 6.19
N GLN A 74 -15.05 -1.67 6.01
CA GLN A 74 -16.42 -2.16 6.21
C GLN A 74 -16.83 -3.24 5.21
N THR A 75 -16.14 -3.37 4.09
CA THR A 75 -16.37 -4.47 3.16
C THR A 75 -16.12 -5.84 3.82
N ARG A 76 -15.28 -5.87 4.85
CA ARG A 76 -14.87 -7.09 5.56
C ARG A 76 -14.38 -8.18 4.62
N SER A 77 -13.81 -7.76 3.50
CA SER A 77 -13.30 -8.68 2.48
C SER A 77 -12.23 -9.61 3.04
N PRO A 78 -12.21 -10.89 2.62
CA PRO A 78 -11.10 -11.79 2.93
C PRO A 78 -9.74 -11.33 2.41
N ALA A 79 -9.70 -10.35 1.50
CA ALA A 79 -8.44 -9.74 1.05
C ALA A 79 -7.77 -8.90 2.15
N LEU A 80 -8.53 -8.45 3.14
CA LEU A 80 -8.03 -7.64 4.25
C LEU A 80 -7.36 -8.53 5.31
N TYR A 81 -6.11 -8.23 5.67
CA TYR A 81 -5.35 -8.95 6.69
C TYR A 81 -5.24 -8.08 7.95
N PRO A 82 -6.08 -8.35 8.96
CA PRO A 82 -6.23 -7.45 10.10
C PRO A 82 -5.23 -7.67 11.23
N ARG A 83 -4.53 -8.80 11.26
CA ARG A 83 -3.73 -9.18 12.41
C ARG A 83 -2.24 -9.19 12.12
N VAL A 84 -1.50 -8.60 13.06
CA VAL A 84 -0.05 -8.78 13.16
C VAL A 84 0.15 -9.41 14.54
N ASP A 85 0.31 -10.73 14.61
CA ASP A 85 0.59 -11.38 15.88
C ASP A 85 2.07 -11.17 16.29
N ILE A 86 2.39 -11.56 17.52
CA ILE A 86 3.72 -11.28 18.09
C ILE A 86 4.83 -11.96 17.28
N ASP A 87 4.64 -13.20 16.85
CA ASP A 87 5.66 -13.92 16.09
C ASP A 87 5.88 -13.29 14.72
N VAL A 88 4.81 -12.87 14.05
CA VAL A 88 4.91 -12.14 12.78
C VAL A 88 5.62 -10.80 12.98
N ALA A 89 5.35 -10.11 14.08
CA ALA A 89 6.03 -8.85 14.39
C ALA A 89 7.54 -9.05 14.58
N ILE A 90 7.94 -10.11 15.28
CA ILE A 90 9.35 -10.47 15.47
C ILE A 90 10.00 -10.75 14.11
N ASP A 91 9.40 -11.60 13.29
CA ASP A 91 9.91 -11.92 11.95
C ASP A 91 10.02 -10.67 11.07
N SER A 92 9.05 -9.77 11.18
CA SER A 92 9.04 -8.51 10.41
C SER A 92 10.21 -7.61 10.79
N LEU A 93 10.54 -7.52 12.06
CA LEU A 93 11.69 -6.75 12.53
C LEU A 93 13.01 -7.40 12.12
N ASP A 94 13.09 -8.73 12.15
CA ASP A 94 14.27 -9.45 11.67
C ASP A 94 14.51 -9.19 10.19
N VAL A 95 13.46 -9.29 9.37
CA VAL A 95 13.52 -9.00 7.93
C VAL A 95 13.95 -7.55 7.71
N ALA A 96 13.33 -6.61 8.42
CA ALA A 96 13.67 -5.20 8.30
C ALA A 96 15.14 -4.92 8.60
N ALA A 97 15.67 -5.53 9.67
CA ALA A 97 17.06 -5.36 10.05
C ALA A 97 18.03 -5.99 9.04
N ILE A 98 17.72 -7.19 8.55
CA ILE A 98 18.56 -7.91 7.59
C ILE A 98 18.66 -7.15 6.27
N TYR A 99 17.50 -6.70 5.75
CA TYR A 99 17.41 -6.06 4.43
C TYR A 99 17.51 -4.53 4.50
N LYS A 100 17.63 -3.96 5.69
CA LYS A 100 17.74 -2.50 5.91
C LYS A 100 16.56 -1.74 5.31
N VAL A 101 15.35 -2.24 5.56
CA VAL A 101 14.09 -1.60 5.16
C VAL A 101 13.31 -1.16 6.40
N GLU A 102 12.25 -0.39 6.18
CA GLU A 102 11.36 0.04 7.27
C GLU A 102 10.60 -1.14 7.87
N SER A 103 10.14 -1.00 9.12
CA SER A 103 9.47 -2.10 9.82
C SER A 103 8.19 -2.58 9.11
N TRP A 104 7.40 -1.68 8.58
CA TRP A 104 6.20 -2.07 7.81
C TRP A 104 6.55 -2.74 6.48
N ASP A 105 7.67 -2.40 5.85
CA ASP A 105 8.18 -3.10 4.68
C ASP A 105 8.60 -4.53 5.05
N GLY A 106 9.26 -4.68 6.20
CA GLY A 106 9.59 -6.00 6.75
C GLY A 106 8.34 -6.85 6.95
N TYR A 107 7.26 -6.23 7.47
CA TYR A 107 5.98 -6.91 7.64
C TYR A 107 5.37 -7.35 6.30
N ILE A 108 5.36 -6.48 5.30
CA ILE A 108 4.81 -6.81 3.98
C ILE A 108 5.59 -7.95 3.34
N ILE A 109 6.91 -7.95 3.45
CA ILE A 109 7.77 -9.04 2.95
C ILE A 109 7.44 -10.35 3.67
N SER A 110 7.32 -10.33 4.99
CA SER A 110 6.98 -11.50 5.80
C SER A 110 5.59 -12.03 5.45
N LEU A 111 4.62 -11.15 5.28
CA LEU A 111 3.25 -11.52 4.88
C LEU A 111 3.24 -12.15 3.48
N ALA A 112 3.96 -11.57 2.54
CA ALA A 112 4.07 -12.13 1.19
C ALA A 112 4.61 -13.56 1.23
N GLY A 113 5.67 -13.79 2.00
CA GLY A 113 6.24 -15.12 2.19
C GLY A 113 5.24 -16.10 2.77
N ALA A 114 4.49 -15.69 3.80
CA ALA A 114 3.45 -16.52 4.44
C ALA A 114 2.31 -16.85 3.48
N LEU A 115 2.01 -15.98 2.51
CA LEU A 115 0.97 -16.18 1.51
C LEU A 115 1.47 -16.85 0.22
N GLY A 116 2.71 -17.31 0.21
CA GLY A 116 3.28 -18.02 -0.91
C GLY A 116 3.56 -17.17 -2.14
N THR A 117 3.79 -15.87 -1.96
CA THR A 117 4.10 -14.96 -3.05
C THR A 117 5.39 -14.19 -2.79
N LYS A 118 6.03 -13.75 -3.87
CA LYS A 118 7.21 -12.87 -3.82
C LYS A 118 6.88 -11.48 -4.33
N THR A 119 5.65 -11.25 -4.76
CA THR A 119 5.23 -10.02 -5.43
C THR A 119 4.66 -9.03 -4.43
N ILE A 120 5.17 -7.80 -4.49
CA ILE A 120 4.62 -6.66 -3.76
C ILE A 120 4.19 -5.61 -4.79
N PHE A 121 2.91 -5.24 -4.73
CA PHE A 121 2.36 -4.15 -5.54
C PHE A 121 2.67 -2.84 -4.83
N THR A 122 3.50 -2.02 -5.43
CA THR A 122 3.98 -0.78 -4.81
C THR A 122 4.36 0.24 -5.89
N LEU A 123 4.39 1.51 -5.52
CA LEU A 123 4.97 2.57 -6.33
C LEU A 123 6.42 2.88 -5.90
N ASP A 124 6.93 2.21 -4.89
CA ASP A 124 8.27 2.39 -4.36
C ASP A 124 9.21 1.30 -4.89
N ARG A 125 10.19 1.71 -5.69
CA ARG A 125 11.17 0.80 -6.29
C ARG A 125 12.20 0.27 -5.29
N GLU A 126 12.34 0.90 -4.14
CA GLU A 126 13.34 0.53 -3.14
C GLU A 126 13.19 -0.92 -2.65
N LEU A 127 11.95 -1.40 -2.56
CA LEU A 127 11.69 -2.78 -2.17
C LEU A 127 12.23 -3.81 -3.18
N GLY A 128 12.42 -3.41 -4.44
CA GLY A 128 13.01 -4.27 -5.46
C GLY A 128 14.47 -4.62 -5.21
N LYS A 129 15.15 -3.90 -4.32
CA LYS A 129 16.53 -4.19 -3.91
C LYS A 129 16.62 -5.39 -2.97
N VAL A 130 15.50 -5.81 -2.40
CA VAL A 130 15.47 -6.96 -1.48
C VAL A 130 15.51 -8.25 -2.30
N ALA A 131 16.49 -9.11 -1.99
CA ALA A 131 16.64 -10.38 -2.69
C ALA A 131 15.38 -11.24 -2.57
N GLY A 132 14.92 -11.79 -3.70
CA GLY A 132 13.74 -12.66 -3.74
C GLY A 132 12.41 -11.93 -3.78
N ILE A 133 12.40 -10.59 -3.77
CA ILE A 133 11.17 -9.80 -3.88
C ILE A 133 10.99 -9.30 -5.32
N ARG A 134 9.76 -9.45 -5.83
CA ARG A 134 9.35 -8.88 -7.11
C ARG A 134 8.46 -7.67 -6.85
N VAL A 135 8.92 -6.52 -7.27
CA VAL A 135 8.11 -5.30 -7.23
C VAL A 135 7.30 -5.20 -8.51
N GLU A 136 6.01 -5.01 -8.38
CA GLU A 136 5.13 -4.77 -9.51
C GLU A 136 4.37 -3.46 -9.32
N MET A 137 4.47 -2.58 -10.31
CA MET A 137 3.72 -1.32 -10.37
C MET A 137 2.50 -1.57 -11.25
N PRO A 138 1.29 -1.66 -10.68
CA PRO A 138 0.13 -2.15 -11.44
C PRO A 138 -0.55 -1.10 -12.32
N PHE A 139 0.13 0.01 -12.58
CA PHE A 139 -0.39 1.12 -13.35
C PHE A 139 0.55 1.49 -14.51
N PRO A 140 0.02 2.12 -15.59
CA PRO A 140 0.88 2.57 -16.69
C PRO A 140 1.95 3.55 -16.21
N LYS A 141 3.17 3.41 -16.72
CA LYS A 141 4.30 4.26 -16.32
C LYS A 141 4.01 5.75 -16.46
N GLN A 142 3.30 6.14 -17.52
CA GLN A 142 2.95 7.53 -17.76
C GLN A 142 2.04 8.10 -16.67
N MET A 143 1.09 7.29 -16.19
CA MET A 143 0.16 7.68 -15.13
C MET A 143 0.88 7.79 -13.78
N ILE A 144 1.80 6.89 -13.50
CA ILE A 144 2.64 6.93 -12.29
C ILE A 144 3.48 8.21 -12.30
N LYS A 145 4.08 8.55 -13.43
CA LYS A 145 4.86 9.76 -13.59
C LYS A 145 4.03 11.01 -13.31
N GLN A 146 2.83 11.09 -13.90
CA GLN A 146 1.91 12.21 -13.66
C GLN A 146 1.52 12.32 -12.19
N TYR A 147 1.29 11.18 -11.54
CA TYR A 147 0.96 11.14 -10.12
C TYR A 147 2.10 11.69 -9.26
N HIS A 148 3.34 11.27 -9.51
CA HIS A 148 4.51 11.74 -8.76
C HIS A 148 4.73 13.24 -8.95
N GLU A 149 4.55 13.75 -10.17
CA GLU A 149 4.63 15.18 -10.45
C GLU A 149 3.56 15.96 -9.69
N TYR A 150 2.33 15.44 -9.67
CA TYR A 150 1.21 16.03 -8.95
C TYR A 150 1.47 16.08 -7.44
N VAL A 151 1.90 14.96 -6.85
CA VAL A 151 2.23 14.87 -5.42
C VAL A 151 3.37 15.82 -5.06
N THR A 152 4.40 15.90 -5.89
CA THR A 152 5.52 16.83 -5.68
C THR A 152 5.02 18.27 -5.66
N SER A 153 4.11 18.64 -6.56
CA SER A 153 3.55 19.99 -6.59
C SER A 153 2.72 20.31 -5.35
N LEU A 154 1.95 19.33 -4.82
CA LEU A 154 1.19 19.50 -3.58
C LEU A 154 2.10 19.74 -2.37
N VAL A 155 3.16 18.96 -2.24
CA VAL A 155 4.12 19.10 -1.13
C VAL A 155 4.82 20.45 -1.20
N LYS A 156 5.28 20.88 -2.37
CA LYS A 156 5.92 22.18 -2.57
C LYS A 156 4.94 23.34 -2.30
N GLY A 157 3.70 23.22 -2.76
CA GLY A 157 2.64 24.20 -2.49
C GLY A 157 2.37 24.36 -1.00
N GLY A 158 2.38 23.25 -0.24
CA GLY A 158 2.20 23.26 1.20
C GLY A 158 3.35 23.92 1.97
N MET A 159 4.57 23.93 1.43
CA MET A 159 5.72 24.55 2.06
C MET A 159 5.79 26.07 1.84
N LYS A 160 5.03 26.61 0.90
CA LYS A 160 4.98 28.02 0.57
C LYS A 160 3.87 28.80 1.28
N GLY A 161 3.01 28.09 1.99
CA GLY A 161 1.85 28.65 2.67
C GLY A 161 2.07 29.04 4.11
#